data_9892900dd4dbfd4d0e1a1340a33f7224
#
_entry.id   9892900dd4dbfd4d0e1a1340a33f7224
#
_cell.length_a   1.000
_cell.length_b   1.000
_cell.length_c   1.000
_cell.angle_alpha   90.00
_cell.angle_beta   90.00
_cell.angle_gamma   90.00
#
_symmetry.space_group_name_H-M   'P 1'
#
loop_
_entity.id
_entity.type
_entity.pdbx_description
1 polymer ?
#
loop_
_entity_poly.entity_id
_entity_poly.type
_entity_poly.pdbx_seq_one_letter_code
_entity_poly.pdbx_strand_id
1 'polypeptide(L)'
;MLNVKSKINTILHRPSIVKSILYKRNINEIRSDLDKIENYEARQFISYLKQSFPYESNAFQRPKLNRLCSLEDWNNDEIRQILSELQMLTHPIIIHRKQWEWAMGILAMKRFNKLNDKCRAIDIGAGREEVLFYLANHLKHVYATDLYGELDKWDKSAPSTFLNNPRKYAPFPYKEDALTVLKMDGTKLEFPSETFDIAFSFSSIEHFGGRNHEGAFQSMKEIERVLKKDGIAVIATECIINDKDDPEFFNKKTIYSDLIDKLDSLKLVEPLDLRITNKTLDTVMDIETAANWDNIDTSFRETHPLILLRSRTILFTSVMLVFQKK
;
A
#
# COMPACT_ATOMS: atom_id res chain seq x y z
N MET A 1 8.54 -21.33 -23.96
CA MET A 1 8.13 -21.30 -22.55
C MET A 1 7.68 -22.65 -21.97
N LEU A 2 7.00 -23.51 -22.72
CA LEU A 2 6.57 -24.84 -22.25
C LEU A 2 7.72 -25.82 -21.87
N ASN A 3 8.92 -25.62 -22.40
CA ASN A 3 10.00 -26.61 -22.27
C ASN A 3 10.83 -26.51 -20.96
N VAL A 4 10.81 -25.38 -20.27
CA VAL A 4 11.57 -25.19 -19.01
C VAL A 4 10.76 -25.68 -17.82
N LYS A 5 9.46 -25.36 -17.74
CA LYS A 5 8.57 -25.88 -16.68
C LYS A 5 8.45 -27.41 -16.70
N SER A 6 8.40 -28.01 -17.88
CA SER A 6 8.37 -29.46 -18.02
C SER A 6 9.68 -30.13 -17.53
N LYS A 7 10.83 -29.51 -17.76
CA LYS A 7 12.13 -30.04 -17.29
C LYS A 7 12.31 -29.89 -15.77
N ILE A 8 11.84 -28.75 -15.17
CA ILE A 8 11.90 -28.52 -13.72
C ILE A 8 10.95 -29.49 -13.00
N ASN A 9 9.71 -29.67 -13.47
CA ASN A 9 8.78 -30.66 -12.91
C ASN A 9 9.30 -32.09 -13.03
N THR A 10 9.99 -32.46 -14.13
CA THR A 10 10.58 -33.81 -14.31
C THR A 10 11.73 -34.06 -13.33
N ILE A 11 12.47 -33.02 -12.92
CA ILE A 11 13.56 -33.12 -11.93
C ILE A 11 12.99 -33.25 -10.53
N LEU A 12 11.92 -32.49 -10.19
CA LEU A 12 11.28 -32.50 -8.87
C LEU A 12 10.52 -33.81 -8.56
N HIS A 13 10.09 -34.55 -9.57
CA HIS A 13 9.42 -35.85 -9.41
C HIS A 13 10.36 -37.07 -9.39
N ARG A 14 11.69 -36.88 -9.33
CA ARG A 14 12.66 -37.99 -9.11
C ARG A 14 13.21 -37.90 -7.67
N PRO A 15 12.63 -38.66 -6.71
CA PRO A 15 13.01 -38.57 -5.29
C PRO A 15 14.49 -38.84 -5.00
N SER A 16 15.16 -39.63 -5.84
CA SER A 16 16.58 -39.94 -5.69
C SER A 16 17.51 -38.80 -6.09
N ILE A 17 17.14 -38.00 -7.09
CA ILE A 17 17.96 -36.85 -7.55
C ILE A 17 17.76 -35.67 -6.57
N VAL A 18 16.54 -35.40 -6.13
CA VAL A 18 16.26 -34.38 -5.15
C VAL A 18 16.96 -34.66 -3.81
N LYS A 19 16.93 -35.92 -3.35
CA LYS A 19 17.69 -36.33 -2.15
C LYS A 19 19.20 -36.16 -2.32
N SER A 20 19.79 -36.50 -3.48
CA SER A 20 21.23 -36.34 -3.69
C SER A 20 21.68 -34.87 -3.80
N ILE A 21 20.82 -33.99 -4.30
CA ILE A 21 21.09 -32.55 -4.40
C ILE A 21 20.95 -31.89 -3.00
N LEU A 22 19.90 -32.25 -2.24
CA LEU A 22 19.66 -31.73 -0.91
C LEU A 22 20.69 -32.18 0.13
N TYR A 23 21.29 -33.35 -0.05
CA TYR A 23 22.32 -33.89 0.88
C TYR A 23 23.71 -33.27 0.70
N LYS A 24 23.98 -32.59 -0.42
CA LYS A 24 25.28 -31.98 -0.72
C LYS A 24 25.32 -30.45 -0.69
N ARG A 25 24.16 -29.79 -0.54
CA ARG A 25 24.08 -28.34 -0.53
C ARG A 25 23.57 -27.81 0.80
N ASN A 26 24.26 -26.79 1.30
CA ASN A 26 23.81 -26.00 2.45
C ASN A 26 22.49 -25.27 2.12
N ILE A 27 21.60 -25.15 3.09
CA ILE A 27 20.30 -24.43 2.96
C ILE A 27 20.47 -23.02 2.38
N ASN A 28 21.58 -22.34 2.73
CA ASN A 28 21.87 -21.00 2.23
C ASN A 28 22.22 -20.98 0.72
N GLU A 29 22.86 -22.02 0.19
CA GLU A 29 23.11 -22.15 -1.24
C GLU A 29 21.82 -22.42 -2.03
N ILE A 30 20.92 -23.24 -1.47
CA ILE A 30 19.62 -23.51 -2.06
C ILE A 30 18.77 -22.24 -2.10
N ARG A 31 18.75 -21.46 -1.02
CA ARG A 31 18.07 -20.16 -0.98
C ARG A 31 18.66 -19.20 -2.02
N SER A 32 19.99 -19.08 -2.09
CA SER A 32 20.66 -18.23 -3.10
C SER A 32 20.33 -18.63 -4.53
N ASP A 33 20.19 -19.92 -4.83
CA ASP A 33 19.83 -20.37 -6.19
C ASP A 33 18.33 -20.15 -6.46
N LEU A 34 17.44 -20.32 -5.48
CA LEU A 34 16.03 -19.95 -5.59
C LEU A 34 15.88 -18.46 -5.83
N ASP A 35 16.56 -17.62 -5.08
CA ASP A 35 16.55 -16.16 -5.25
C ASP A 35 17.02 -15.73 -6.65
N LYS A 36 18.03 -16.40 -7.22
CA LYS A 36 18.48 -16.15 -8.60
C LYS A 36 17.43 -16.52 -9.64
N ILE A 37 16.71 -17.63 -9.43
CA ILE A 37 15.64 -18.10 -10.33
C ILE A 37 14.46 -17.13 -10.26
N GLU A 38 14.05 -16.77 -9.06
CA GLU A 38 12.95 -15.81 -8.84
C GLU A 38 13.28 -14.42 -9.39
N ASN A 39 14.52 -13.95 -9.20
CA ASN A 39 15.05 -12.75 -9.83
C ASN A 39 15.00 -12.80 -11.35
N TYR A 40 15.35 -13.93 -11.93
CA TYR A 40 15.31 -14.13 -13.38
C TYR A 40 13.88 -14.06 -13.90
N GLU A 41 12.92 -14.73 -13.25
CA GLU A 41 11.50 -14.68 -13.63
C GLU A 41 10.93 -13.26 -13.55
N ALA A 42 11.23 -12.53 -12.47
CA ALA A 42 10.79 -11.15 -12.32
C ALA A 42 11.37 -10.23 -13.41
N ARG A 43 12.67 -10.36 -13.73
CA ARG A 43 13.32 -9.59 -14.81
C ARG A 43 12.74 -9.92 -16.18
N GLN A 44 12.44 -11.18 -16.45
CA GLN A 44 11.80 -11.60 -17.70
C GLN A 44 10.37 -11.00 -17.81
N PHE A 45 9.63 -10.99 -16.72
CA PHE A 45 8.31 -10.38 -16.69
C PHE A 45 8.37 -8.86 -16.92
N ILE A 46 9.28 -8.16 -16.27
CA ILE A 46 9.51 -6.72 -16.49
C ILE A 46 9.91 -6.45 -17.94
N SER A 47 10.82 -7.26 -18.49
CA SER A 47 11.22 -7.16 -19.90
C SER A 47 10.05 -7.39 -20.85
N TYR A 48 9.20 -8.36 -20.57
CA TYR A 48 7.96 -8.62 -21.31
C TYR A 48 7.00 -7.42 -21.26
N LEU A 49 6.77 -6.86 -20.08
CA LEU A 49 5.90 -5.69 -19.93
C LEU A 49 6.43 -4.48 -20.71
N LYS A 50 7.74 -4.22 -20.64
CA LYS A 50 8.39 -3.11 -21.37
C LYS A 50 8.27 -3.27 -22.90
N GLN A 51 8.34 -4.50 -23.39
CA GLN A 51 8.22 -4.80 -24.84
C GLN A 51 6.76 -4.79 -25.30
N SER A 52 5.86 -5.36 -24.49
CA SER A 52 4.44 -5.51 -24.85
C SER A 52 3.64 -4.22 -24.67
N PHE A 53 4.09 -3.36 -23.75
CA PHE A 53 3.41 -2.12 -23.40
C PHE A 53 4.44 -1.00 -23.23
N PRO A 54 5.00 -0.47 -24.35
CA PRO A 54 5.95 0.63 -24.30
C PRO A 54 5.23 1.93 -23.91
N TYR A 55 4.76 2.01 -22.66
CA TYR A 55 4.14 3.20 -22.13
C TYR A 55 5.22 4.24 -21.83
N GLU A 56 5.33 5.24 -22.69
CA GLU A 56 5.93 6.51 -22.31
C GLU A 56 4.95 7.22 -21.38
N SER A 57 5.44 7.76 -20.29
CA SER A 57 4.65 8.40 -19.23
C SER A 57 3.68 9.47 -19.71
N ASN A 58 3.95 10.07 -20.85
CA ASN A 58 3.15 11.14 -21.47
C ASN A 58 2.13 10.64 -22.50
N ALA A 59 2.12 9.34 -22.81
CA ALA A 59 1.35 8.80 -23.93
C ALA A 59 -0.10 8.41 -23.57
N PHE A 60 -0.49 8.40 -22.29
CA PHE A 60 -1.86 8.07 -21.89
C PHE A 60 -2.37 8.93 -20.76
N GLN A 61 -3.63 9.30 -20.85
CA GLN A 61 -4.32 9.96 -19.74
C GLN A 61 -4.61 8.92 -18.65
N ARG A 62 -4.22 9.24 -17.42
CA ARG A 62 -4.52 8.44 -16.23
C ARG A 62 -5.66 9.04 -15.44
N PRO A 63 -6.49 8.21 -14.76
CA PRO A 63 -7.36 8.67 -13.69
C PRO A 63 -6.56 9.48 -12.67
N LYS A 64 -7.21 10.45 -12.07
CA LYS A 64 -6.50 11.34 -11.13
C LYS A 64 -6.26 10.70 -9.77
N LEU A 65 -7.12 9.76 -9.36
CA LEU A 65 -7.12 9.16 -8.04
C LEU A 65 -6.94 7.63 -8.08
N ASN A 66 -7.82 6.89 -8.78
CA ASN A 66 -7.85 5.43 -8.74
C ASN A 66 -6.80 4.81 -9.66
N ARG A 67 -5.59 4.61 -9.14
CA ARG A 67 -4.46 4.12 -9.95
C ARG A 67 -3.32 3.56 -9.11
N LEU A 68 -2.41 2.85 -9.78
CA LEU A 68 -1.14 2.42 -9.19
C LEU A 68 -0.21 3.62 -8.94
N CYS A 69 0.63 3.47 -7.92
CA CYS A 69 1.76 4.35 -7.66
C CYS A 69 2.72 4.37 -8.86
N SER A 70 3.18 5.54 -9.24
CA SER A 70 4.08 5.76 -10.37
C SER A 70 5.20 6.72 -10.02
N LEU A 71 6.41 6.45 -10.51
CA LEU A 71 7.57 7.33 -10.30
C LEU A 71 7.31 8.75 -10.81
N GLU A 72 6.57 8.88 -11.92
CA GLU A 72 6.24 10.16 -12.53
C GLU A 72 5.38 11.07 -11.66
N ASP A 73 4.70 10.52 -10.67
CA ASP A 73 3.85 11.30 -9.78
C ASP A 73 4.62 12.32 -8.94
N TRP A 74 5.90 12.07 -8.69
CA TRP A 74 6.79 13.05 -8.04
C TRP A 74 7.13 14.26 -8.92
N ASN A 75 6.77 14.22 -10.20
CA ASN A 75 6.83 15.38 -11.11
C ASN A 75 5.47 16.09 -11.28
N ASN A 76 4.41 15.59 -10.63
CA ASN A 76 3.10 16.22 -10.66
C ASN A 76 3.04 17.38 -9.64
N ASP A 77 2.65 18.58 -10.08
CA ASP A 77 2.65 19.78 -9.25
C ASP A 77 1.72 19.67 -8.02
N GLU A 78 0.51 19.07 -8.19
CA GLU A 78 -0.43 18.89 -7.08
C GLU A 78 0.15 17.95 -6.00
N ILE A 79 0.78 16.85 -6.42
CA ILE A 79 1.44 15.90 -5.51
C ILE A 79 2.63 16.56 -4.83
N ARG A 80 3.48 17.26 -5.58
CA ARG A 80 4.64 17.98 -5.04
C ARG A 80 4.24 19.05 -4.01
N GLN A 81 3.17 19.79 -4.29
CA GLN A 81 2.65 20.76 -3.34
C GLN A 81 2.24 20.07 -2.03
N ILE A 82 1.49 18.96 -2.09
CA ILE A 82 1.07 18.22 -0.90
C ILE A 82 2.28 17.64 -0.14
N LEU A 83 3.26 17.05 -0.85
CA LEU A 83 4.49 16.55 -0.24
C LEU A 83 5.30 17.67 0.44
N SER A 84 5.28 18.89 -0.12
CA SER A 84 5.87 20.07 0.51
C SER A 84 5.13 20.48 1.79
N GLU A 85 3.79 20.46 1.77
CA GLU A 85 2.94 20.74 2.93
C GLU A 85 3.18 19.70 4.04
N LEU A 86 3.46 18.44 3.71
CA LEU A 86 3.86 17.36 4.61
C LEU A 86 5.33 17.44 5.06
N GLN A 87 6.11 18.44 4.59
CA GLN A 87 7.55 18.59 4.85
C GLN A 87 8.41 17.41 4.36
N MET A 88 7.97 16.70 3.31
CA MET A 88 8.63 15.52 2.77
C MET A 88 9.53 15.79 1.56
N LEU A 89 9.50 17.00 1.01
CA LEU A 89 10.43 17.43 -0.05
C LEU A 89 11.69 18.06 0.55
N THR A 90 12.40 17.31 1.38
CA THR A 90 13.71 17.71 1.91
C THR A 90 14.82 17.41 0.91
N HIS A 91 15.97 18.05 1.02
CA HIS A 91 17.16 17.65 0.28
C HIS A 91 18.04 16.77 1.17
N PRO A 92 18.40 15.58 0.70
CA PRO A 92 18.01 14.98 -0.60
C PRO A 92 16.56 14.52 -0.66
N ILE A 93 15.98 14.48 -1.87
CA ILE A 93 14.64 13.95 -2.07
C ILE A 93 14.69 12.42 -2.04
N ILE A 94 14.05 11.83 -1.04
CA ILE A 94 13.89 10.39 -0.93
C ILE A 94 12.48 10.02 -1.38
N ILE A 95 12.39 9.20 -2.42
CA ILE A 95 11.12 8.77 -3.00
C ILE A 95 10.68 7.46 -2.35
N HIS A 96 9.53 7.48 -1.71
CA HIS A 96 8.95 6.33 -1.01
C HIS A 96 7.44 6.25 -1.27
N ARG A 97 6.92 5.06 -1.67
CA ARG A 97 5.50 4.85 -1.99
C ARG A 97 4.54 5.29 -0.88
N LYS A 98 4.93 5.20 0.40
CA LYS A 98 4.13 5.65 1.53
C LYS A 98 3.83 7.15 1.48
N GLN A 99 4.80 7.96 1.05
CA GLN A 99 4.58 9.40 0.83
C GLN A 99 3.54 9.66 -0.27
N TRP A 100 3.56 8.83 -1.33
CA TRP A 100 2.56 8.88 -2.39
C TRP A 100 1.17 8.53 -1.88
N GLU A 101 1.04 7.51 -1.05
CA GLU A 101 -0.24 7.10 -0.44
C GLU A 101 -0.87 8.27 0.33
N TRP A 102 -0.09 8.93 1.18
CA TRP A 102 -0.53 10.10 1.93
C TRP A 102 -0.88 11.28 1.03
N ALA A 103 -0.03 11.58 0.04
CA ALA A 103 -0.29 12.67 -0.88
C ALA A 103 -1.54 12.44 -1.73
N MET A 104 -1.75 11.23 -2.23
CA MET A 104 -2.95 10.86 -2.98
C MET A 104 -4.20 10.89 -2.10
N GLY A 105 -4.10 10.46 -0.85
CA GLY A 105 -5.19 10.56 0.11
C GLY A 105 -5.61 12.00 0.37
N ILE A 106 -4.66 12.88 0.61
CA ILE A 106 -4.93 14.33 0.80
C ILE A 106 -5.50 14.93 -0.49
N LEU A 107 -4.97 14.55 -1.67
CA LEU A 107 -5.49 15.00 -2.95
C LEU A 107 -6.96 14.61 -3.13
N ALA A 108 -7.33 13.37 -2.79
CA ALA A 108 -8.71 12.92 -2.80
C ALA A 108 -9.58 13.76 -1.87
N MET A 109 -9.16 13.98 -0.63
CA MET A 109 -9.89 14.80 0.34
C MET A 109 -10.08 16.24 -0.15
N LYS A 110 -9.04 16.85 -0.78
CA LYS A 110 -9.12 18.20 -1.39
C LYS A 110 -10.14 18.21 -2.55
N ARG A 111 -10.11 17.24 -3.47
CA ARG A 111 -11.00 17.19 -4.65
C ARG A 111 -12.47 17.02 -4.30
N PHE A 112 -12.77 16.33 -3.20
CA PHE A 112 -14.13 16.15 -2.70
C PHE A 112 -14.55 17.21 -1.69
N ASN A 113 -13.76 18.29 -1.49
CA ASN A 113 -14.00 19.35 -0.52
C ASN A 113 -14.20 18.82 0.91
N LYS A 114 -13.51 17.72 1.25
CA LYS A 114 -13.57 17.10 2.59
C LYS A 114 -12.42 17.52 3.49
N LEU A 115 -11.34 18.10 2.97
CA LEU A 115 -10.23 18.60 3.77
C LEU A 115 -10.59 19.99 4.37
N ASN A 116 -11.39 20.02 5.42
CA ASN A 116 -11.81 21.24 6.10
C ASN A 116 -12.22 20.98 7.57
N ASP A 117 -12.33 22.03 8.36
CA ASP A 117 -12.60 22.03 9.81
C ASP A 117 -14.01 21.59 10.23
N LYS A 118 -14.87 21.21 9.29
CA LYS A 118 -16.20 20.65 9.55
C LYS A 118 -16.22 19.14 9.47
N CYS A 119 -15.25 18.53 8.77
CA CYS A 119 -15.20 17.12 8.49
C CYS A 119 -14.51 16.33 9.60
N ARG A 120 -15.09 15.16 9.93
CA ARG A 120 -14.49 14.14 10.80
C ARG A 120 -13.95 12.99 9.97
N ALA A 121 -12.77 12.52 10.32
CA ALA A 121 -12.13 11.39 9.68
C ALA A 121 -11.86 10.23 10.64
N ILE A 122 -11.89 9.02 10.13
CA ILE A 122 -11.37 7.82 10.79
C ILE A 122 -10.31 7.17 9.92
N ASP A 123 -9.18 6.83 10.54
CA ASP A 123 -8.11 6.02 9.97
C ASP A 123 -8.20 4.60 10.55
N ILE A 124 -8.21 3.59 9.68
CA ILE A 124 -8.36 2.19 10.05
C ILE A 124 -7.05 1.45 9.74
N GLY A 125 -6.39 0.94 10.80
CA GLY A 125 -5.03 0.44 10.73
C GLY A 125 -4.01 1.59 10.64
N ALA A 126 -4.22 2.62 11.44
CA ALA A 126 -3.53 3.90 11.37
C ALA A 126 -2.03 3.82 11.70
N GLY A 127 -1.61 2.82 12.46
CA GLY A 127 -0.24 2.80 12.97
C GLY A 127 0.15 4.12 13.64
N ARG A 128 1.35 4.61 13.32
CA ARG A 128 1.88 5.92 13.76
C ARG A 128 2.20 6.83 12.57
N GLU A 129 1.28 6.90 11.60
CA GLU A 129 1.51 7.62 10.35
C GLU A 129 1.59 9.15 10.53
N GLU A 130 2.55 9.78 9.86
CA GLU A 130 2.78 11.22 9.97
C GLU A 130 1.65 12.07 9.38
N VAL A 131 0.92 11.52 8.42
CA VAL A 131 -0.25 12.18 7.80
C VAL A 131 -1.35 12.51 8.81
N LEU A 132 -1.47 11.76 9.90
CA LEU A 132 -2.43 11.99 10.98
C LEU A 132 -2.30 13.42 11.58
N PHE A 133 -1.05 13.87 11.78
CA PHE A 133 -0.74 15.18 12.36
C PHE A 133 -1.07 16.32 11.38
N TYR A 134 -0.86 16.09 10.07
CA TYR A 134 -1.30 17.03 9.04
C TYR A 134 -2.84 17.13 9.02
N LEU A 135 -3.53 15.99 9.01
CA LEU A 135 -4.98 15.95 8.98
C LEU A 135 -5.62 16.57 10.24
N ALA A 136 -5.02 16.38 11.42
CA ALA A 136 -5.46 17.04 12.66
C ALA A 136 -5.42 18.57 12.58
N ASN A 137 -4.49 19.14 11.80
CA ASN A 137 -4.41 20.58 11.57
C ASN A 137 -5.52 21.12 10.65
N HIS A 138 -6.11 20.26 9.81
CA HIS A 138 -7.03 20.67 8.73
C HIS A 138 -8.46 20.20 8.93
N LEU A 139 -8.68 19.14 9.70
CA LEU A 139 -10.00 18.55 9.93
C LEU A 139 -10.56 18.98 11.29
N LYS A 140 -11.87 18.80 11.46
CA LYS A 140 -12.53 18.96 12.74
C LYS A 140 -12.00 17.98 13.78
N HIS A 141 -11.82 16.73 13.37
CA HIS A 141 -11.27 15.68 14.23
C HIS A 141 -10.85 14.46 13.42
N VAL A 142 -9.75 13.83 13.83
CA VAL A 142 -9.23 12.58 13.28
C VAL A 142 -9.25 11.51 14.38
N TYR A 143 -9.82 10.36 14.09
CA TYR A 143 -9.76 9.18 14.93
C TYR A 143 -8.81 8.18 14.28
N ALA A 144 -7.66 7.93 14.91
CA ALA A 144 -6.68 6.95 14.47
C ALA A 144 -6.92 5.64 15.22
N THR A 145 -7.26 4.57 14.50
CA THR A 145 -7.60 3.26 15.10
C THR A 145 -6.66 2.16 14.62
N ASP A 146 -6.16 1.36 15.56
CA ASP A 146 -5.29 0.21 15.28
C ASP A 146 -5.30 -0.75 16.48
N LEU A 147 -4.74 -1.94 16.35
CA LEU A 147 -4.60 -2.90 17.45
C LEU A 147 -3.50 -2.54 18.46
N TYR A 148 -2.67 -1.57 18.21
CA TYR A 148 -1.58 -0.99 19.02
C TYR A 148 -0.98 -1.92 20.09
N GLY A 149 0.20 -2.51 19.79
CA GLY A 149 0.94 -3.36 20.71
C GLY A 149 0.30 -4.73 20.96
N GLU A 150 -0.72 -5.13 20.20
CA GLU A 150 -1.34 -6.45 20.35
C GLU A 150 -0.62 -7.54 19.54
N LEU A 151 0.03 -7.16 18.43
CA LEU A 151 0.73 -8.06 17.54
C LEU A 151 2.20 -7.65 17.44
N ASP A 152 3.12 -8.48 17.95
CA ASP A 152 4.56 -8.23 17.96
C ASP A 152 5.14 -7.87 16.59
N LYS A 153 4.63 -8.51 15.53
CA LYS A 153 5.07 -8.23 14.15
C LYS A 153 4.83 -6.80 13.69
N TRP A 154 3.90 -6.07 14.32
CA TRP A 154 3.54 -4.70 13.99
C TRP A 154 3.99 -3.68 15.03
N ASP A 155 4.70 -4.06 16.07
CA ASP A 155 5.11 -3.15 17.16
C ASP A 155 5.92 -1.94 16.66
N LYS A 156 6.70 -2.09 15.59
CA LYS A 156 7.40 -0.96 14.95
C LYS A 156 6.44 0.05 14.31
N SER A 157 5.35 -0.42 13.68
CA SER A 157 4.41 0.41 12.92
C SER A 157 3.24 0.89 13.78
N ALA A 158 2.76 0.09 14.71
CA ALA A 158 1.65 0.37 15.61
C ALA A 158 2.02 0.14 17.09
N PRO A 159 3.03 0.86 17.63
CA PRO A 159 3.49 0.65 19.00
C PRO A 159 2.46 1.11 20.02
N SER A 160 2.34 0.40 21.14
CA SER A 160 1.47 0.79 22.25
C SER A 160 1.76 2.19 22.81
N THR A 161 3.00 2.66 22.68
CA THR A 161 3.40 4.00 23.10
C THR A 161 2.77 5.12 22.28
N PHE A 162 2.35 4.86 21.05
CA PHE A 162 1.60 5.82 20.23
C PHE A 162 0.21 6.09 20.80
N LEU A 163 -0.46 5.05 21.30
CA LEU A 163 -1.77 5.16 21.96
C LEU A 163 -1.75 6.15 23.14
N ASN A 164 -0.65 6.17 23.91
CA ASN A 164 -0.54 6.97 25.14
C ASN A 164 0.09 8.35 24.90
N ASN A 165 0.92 8.49 23.88
CA ASN A 165 1.66 9.74 23.62
C ASN A 165 1.94 9.93 22.12
N PRO A 166 0.92 10.24 21.31
CA PRO A 166 1.10 10.48 19.87
C PRO A 166 2.03 11.66 19.59
N ARG A 167 2.06 12.68 20.45
CA ARG A 167 2.93 13.87 20.32
C ARG A 167 4.40 13.52 20.15
N LYS A 168 4.88 12.45 20.77
CA LYS A 168 6.28 11.98 20.62
C LYS A 168 6.66 11.65 19.16
N TYR A 169 5.68 11.33 18.34
CA TYR A 169 5.85 10.90 16.96
C TYR A 169 5.54 11.98 15.94
N ALA A 170 5.06 13.14 16.40
CA ALA A 170 4.68 14.24 15.51
C ALA A 170 5.93 14.87 14.87
N PRO A 171 6.02 14.93 13.53
CA PRO A 171 7.15 15.56 12.83
C PRO A 171 7.08 17.08 12.86
N PHE A 172 5.92 17.64 13.18
CA PHE A 172 5.66 19.09 13.28
C PHE A 172 4.53 19.38 14.30
N PRO A 173 4.33 20.63 14.73
CA PRO A 173 3.24 21.02 15.63
C PRO A 173 1.86 20.71 15.02
N TYR A 174 0.95 20.20 15.84
CA TYR A 174 -0.42 19.89 15.43
C TYR A 174 -1.44 20.24 16.53
N LYS A 175 -2.72 20.26 16.17
CA LYS A 175 -3.84 20.46 17.10
C LYS A 175 -4.09 19.15 17.86
N GLU A 176 -3.56 19.05 19.08
CA GLU A 176 -3.63 17.82 19.89
C GLU A 176 -5.08 17.41 20.21
N ASP A 177 -5.96 18.36 20.41
CA ASP A 177 -7.39 18.18 20.65
C ASP A 177 -8.18 17.69 19.43
N ALA A 178 -7.58 17.75 18.22
CA ALA A 178 -8.17 17.28 16.98
C ALA A 178 -7.72 15.86 16.59
N LEU A 179 -6.90 15.17 17.39
CA LEU A 179 -6.47 13.79 17.16
C LEU A 179 -6.80 12.92 18.37
N THR A 180 -7.54 11.84 18.15
CA THR A 180 -7.77 10.78 19.14
C THR A 180 -7.25 9.47 18.64
N VAL A 181 -6.36 8.82 19.39
CA VAL A 181 -5.80 7.50 19.08
C VAL A 181 -6.54 6.46 19.92
N LEU A 182 -7.05 5.41 19.29
CA LEU A 182 -7.86 4.38 19.93
C LEU A 182 -7.37 2.98 19.56
N LYS A 183 -7.31 2.10 20.54
CA LYS A 183 -7.14 0.67 20.26
C LYS A 183 -8.48 0.10 19.79
N MET A 184 -8.54 -0.39 18.55
CA MET A 184 -9.79 -0.88 17.94
C MET A 184 -9.49 -1.85 16.79
N ASP A 185 -10.33 -2.89 16.67
CA ASP A 185 -10.31 -3.80 15.55
C ASP A 185 -10.98 -3.15 14.33
N GLY A 186 -10.22 -3.01 13.22
CA GLY A 186 -10.71 -2.41 11.97
C GLY A 186 -11.81 -3.21 11.28
N THR A 187 -12.00 -4.48 11.64
CA THR A 187 -13.08 -5.33 11.13
C THR A 187 -14.39 -5.19 11.94
N LYS A 188 -14.35 -4.46 13.06
CA LYS A 188 -15.50 -4.25 13.97
C LYS A 188 -15.38 -2.89 14.65
N LEU A 189 -15.74 -1.82 13.94
CA LEU A 189 -15.63 -0.46 14.46
C LEU A 189 -16.71 -0.16 15.50
N GLU A 190 -16.29 0.40 16.65
CA GLU A 190 -17.17 0.75 17.76
C GLU A 190 -17.81 2.14 17.62
N PHE A 191 -18.06 2.58 16.38
CA PHE A 191 -18.72 3.83 16.07
C PHE A 191 -20.12 3.61 15.50
N PRO A 192 -21.08 4.51 15.75
CA PRO A 192 -22.38 4.48 15.09
C PRO A 192 -22.25 4.58 13.57
N SER A 193 -23.27 4.10 12.85
CA SER A 193 -23.38 4.34 11.41
C SER A 193 -23.41 5.85 11.12
N GLU A 194 -22.93 6.24 9.95
CA GLU A 194 -23.00 7.63 9.43
C GLU A 194 -22.33 8.66 10.36
N THR A 195 -21.22 8.31 10.96
CA THR A 195 -20.45 9.18 11.88
C THR A 195 -19.43 10.06 11.14
N PHE A 196 -18.79 9.53 10.09
CA PHE A 196 -17.62 10.13 9.47
C PHE A 196 -17.89 10.69 8.07
N ASP A 197 -17.21 11.78 7.75
CA ASP A 197 -17.19 12.37 6.42
C ASP A 197 -16.13 11.73 5.54
N ILE A 198 -15.07 11.18 6.18
CA ILE A 198 -13.93 10.52 5.56
C ILE A 198 -13.60 9.26 6.37
N ALA A 199 -13.40 8.15 5.68
CA ALA A 199 -12.73 6.97 6.22
C ALA A 199 -11.53 6.64 5.34
N PHE A 200 -10.38 6.33 5.92
CA PHE A 200 -9.19 6.02 5.15
C PHE A 200 -8.38 4.90 5.80
N SER A 201 -7.54 4.26 5.00
CA SER A 201 -6.58 3.25 5.42
C SER A 201 -5.44 3.21 4.41
N PHE A 202 -4.20 3.25 4.87
CA PHE A 202 -3.03 3.28 3.99
C PHE A 202 -2.12 2.07 4.24
N SER A 203 -2.17 1.08 3.32
CA SER A 203 -1.41 -0.17 3.38
C SER A 203 -1.59 -0.91 4.71
N SER A 204 -2.84 -1.19 5.06
CA SER A 204 -3.20 -1.88 6.31
C SER A 204 -4.29 -2.92 6.13
N ILE A 205 -5.33 -2.66 5.33
CA ILE A 205 -6.50 -3.56 5.22
C ILE A 205 -6.13 -4.94 4.70
N GLU A 206 -5.11 -5.08 3.85
CA GLU A 206 -4.60 -6.35 3.35
C GLU A 206 -4.08 -7.25 4.46
N HIS A 207 -3.69 -6.68 5.61
CA HIS A 207 -3.13 -7.40 6.76
C HIS A 207 -4.18 -7.80 7.81
N PHE A 208 -5.47 -7.50 7.61
CA PHE A 208 -6.51 -7.75 8.61
C PHE A 208 -6.91 -9.23 8.71
N GLY A 209 -6.22 -10.09 7.98
CA GLY A 209 -6.31 -11.53 8.13
C GLY A 209 -7.57 -12.14 7.49
N GLY A 210 -7.80 -13.41 7.87
CA GLY A 210 -8.85 -14.20 7.24
C GLY A 210 -8.40 -14.90 5.96
N ARG A 211 -9.27 -15.77 5.42
CA ARG A 211 -9.03 -16.42 4.12
C ARG A 211 -9.61 -15.54 3.01
N ASN A 212 -8.92 -15.50 1.87
CA ASN A 212 -9.42 -14.77 0.70
C ASN A 212 -9.81 -13.31 1.00
N HIS A 213 -8.93 -12.59 1.72
CA HIS A 213 -9.11 -11.18 2.08
C HIS A 213 -10.38 -10.89 2.93
N GLU A 214 -10.86 -11.87 3.70
CA GLU A 214 -12.11 -11.74 4.47
C GLU A 214 -12.07 -10.57 5.44
N GLY A 215 -10.95 -10.39 6.17
CA GLY A 215 -10.77 -9.27 7.10
C GLY A 215 -10.78 -7.91 6.40
N ALA A 216 -10.12 -7.80 5.23
CA ALA A 216 -10.17 -6.60 4.42
C ALA A 216 -11.61 -6.27 3.96
N PHE A 217 -12.34 -7.27 3.46
CA PHE A 217 -13.73 -7.10 3.07
C PHE A 217 -14.61 -6.67 4.24
N GLN A 218 -14.46 -7.32 5.41
CA GLN A 218 -15.21 -6.94 6.62
C GLN A 218 -14.91 -5.49 7.03
N SER A 219 -13.65 -5.07 6.96
CA SER A 219 -13.27 -3.68 7.21
C SER A 219 -13.92 -2.71 6.21
N MET A 220 -13.97 -3.05 4.93
CA MET A 220 -14.66 -2.24 3.92
C MET A 220 -16.17 -2.12 4.19
N LYS A 221 -16.82 -3.16 4.71
CA LYS A 221 -18.23 -3.11 5.15
C LYS A 221 -18.42 -2.19 6.36
N GLU A 222 -17.48 -2.20 7.31
CA GLU A 222 -17.50 -1.28 8.44
C GLU A 222 -17.25 0.18 7.99
N ILE A 223 -16.32 0.40 7.06
CA ILE A 223 -16.11 1.71 6.41
C ILE A 223 -17.40 2.18 5.74
N GLU A 224 -18.06 1.31 4.97
CA GLU A 224 -19.34 1.62 4.34
C GLU A 224 -20.41 2.00 5.38
N ARG A 225 -20.47 1.30 6.51
CA ARG A 225 -21.44 1.56 7.58
C ARG A 225 -21.20 2.90 8.28
N VAL A 226 -19.95 3.20 8.66
CA VAL A 226 -19.63 4.38 9.47
C VAL A 226 -19.54 5.67 8.67
N LEU A 227 -19.40 5.60 7.34
CA LEU A 227 -19.42 6.76 6.47
C LEU A 227 -20.84 7.34 6.37
N LYS A 228 -20.94 8.66 6.39
CA LYS A 228 -22.14 9.40 6.04
C LYS A 228 -22.44 9.26 4.55
N LYS A 229 -23.70 9.53 4.17
CA LYS A 229 -24.02 9.77 2.76
C LYS A 229 -23.13 10.87 2.19
N ASP A 230 -22.68 10.72 0.95
CA ASP A 230 -21.70 11.57 0.26
C ASP A 230 -20.32 11.64 0.95
N GLY A 231 -20.07 10.81 1.95
CA GLY A 231 -18.75 10.59 2.54
C GLY A 231 -17.83 9.83 1.57
N ILE A 232 -16.52 9.95 1.78
CA ILE A 232 -15.52 9.28 0.95
C ILE A 232 -14.71 8.25 1.74
N ALA A 233 -14.46 7.09 1.10
CA ALA A 233 -13.44 6.16 1.56
C ALA A 233 -12.20 6.30 0.68
N VAL A 234 -11.03 6.39 1.31
CA VAL A 234 -9.72 6.57 0.65
C VAL A 234 -8.80 5.44 1.10
N ILE A 235 -8.59 4.48 0.24
CA ILE A 235 -7.90 3.24 0.57
C ILE A 235 -6.66 3.10 -0.30
N ALA A 236 -5.48 3.04 0.32
CA ALA A 236 -4.29 2.55 -0.32
C ALA A 236 -4.01 1.12 0.15
N THR A 237 -3.68 0.23 -0.77
CA THR A 237 -3.33 -1.16 -0.47
C THR A 237 -2.27 -1.69 -1.44
N GLU A 238 -1.63 -2.81 -1.11
CA GLU A 238 -0.70 -3.47 -1.99
C GLU A 238 -1.41 -4.19 -3.14
N CYS A 239 -0.95 -3.91 -4.37
CA CYS A 239 -1.45 -4.52 -5.60
C CYS A 239 -0.35 -5.27 -6.34
N ILE A 240 -0.54 -6.57 -6.53
CA ILE A 240 0.32 -7.45 -7.34
C ILE A 240 0.07 -7.16 -8.81
N ILE A 241 1.15 -6.86 -9.55
CA ILE A 241 1.08 -6.46 -10.96
C ILE A 241 1.37 -7.58 -11.94
N ASN A 242 1.81 -8.73 -11.48
CA ASN A 242 2.23 -9.86 -12.33
C ASN A 242 1.27 -11.08 -12.26
N ASP A 243 -0.01 -10.82 -12.00
CA ASP A 243 -1.11 -11.80 -12.01
C ASP A 243 -0.85 -13.08 -11.17
N LYS A 244 -0.03 -12.97 -10.11
CA LYS A 244 0.15 -14.03 -9.13
C LYS A 244 -0.93 -13.92 -8.06
N ASP A 245 -1.28 -15.05 -7.46
CA ASP A 245 -2.13 -15.09 -6.29
C ASP A 245 -1.27 -15.04 -5.02
N ASP A 246 -1.74 -14.31 -4.03
CA ASP A 246 -1.14 -14.21 -2.70
C ASP A 246 -2.26 -14.21 -1.66
N PRO A 247 -2.07 -14.82 -0.48
CA PRO A 247 -3.11 -14.87 0.55
C PRO A 247 -3.36 -13.53 1.25
N GLU A 248 -2.44 -12.57 1.16
CA GLU A 248 -2.45 -11.30 1.87
C GLU A 248 -2.63 -10.12 0.90
N PHE A 249 -1.89 -10.09 -0.21
CA PHE A 249 -1.92 -8.97 -1.16
C PHE A 249 -2.93 -9.19 -2.28
N PHE A 250 -3.51 -8.09 -2.75
CA PHE A 250 -4.48 -8.11 -3.84
C PHE A 250 -3.80 -8.16 -5.20
N ASN A 251 -4.39 -8.85 -6.14
CA ASN A 251 -4.10 -8.70 -7.57
C ASN A 251 -5.30 -8.04 -8.27
N LYS A 252 -5.18 -7.81 -9.58
CA LYS A 252 -6.25 -7.18 -10.38
C LYS A 252 -7.61 -7.85 -10.18
N LYS A 253 -7.67 -9.18 -10.11
CA LYS A 253 -8.91 -9.93 -9.96
C LYS A 253 -9.49 -9.74 -8.56
N THR A 254 -8.67 -9.93 -7.52
CA THR A 254 -9.14 -9.90 -6.13
C THR A 254 -9.48 -8.48 -5.64
N ILE A 255 -8.86 -7.42 -6.17
CA ILE A 255 -9.32 -6.04 -5.92
C ILE A 255 -10.79 -5.88 -6.33
N TYR A 256 -11.17 -6.36 -7.52
CA TYR A 256 -12.58 -6.27 -7.95
C TYR A 256 -13.47 -7.23 -7.14
N SER A 257 -13.13 -8.53 -7.11
CA SER A 257 -13.99 -9.54 -6.50
C SER A 257 -14.14 -9.43 -4.98
N ASP A 258 -13.12 -8.92 -4.29
CA ASP A 258 -13.07 -8.97 -2.83
C ASP A 258 -13.25 -7.59 -2.18
N LEU A 259 -12.92 -6.50 -2.87
CA LEU A 259 -13.06 -5.15 -2.33
C LEU A 259 -14.14 -4.31 -3.01
N ILE A 260 -14.29 -4.38 -4.36
CA ILE A 260 -15.12 -3.41 -5.10
C ILE A 260 -16.53 -3.94 -5.32
N ASP A 261 -16.65 -5.14 -5.93
CA ASP A 261 -17.93 -5.63 -6.46
C ASP A 261 -18.92 -6.04 -5.36
N LYS A 262 -18.45 -6.30 -4.15
CA LYS A 262 -19.28 -6.72 -3.00
C LYS A 262 -19.83 -5.57 -2.17
N LEU A 263 -19.45 -4.32 -2.47
CA LEU A 263 -19.92 -3.15 -1.72
C LEU A 263 -21.23 -2.64 -2.27
N ASP A 264 -22.19 -2.35 -1.39
CA ASP A 264 -23.55 -1.97 -1.76
C ASP A 264 -23.64 -0.49 -2.16
N SER A 265 -23.19 0.41 -1.28
CA SER A 265 -23.31 1.86 -1.41
C SER A 265 -22.01 2.57 -1.73
N LEU A 266 -20.83 1.97 -1.47
CA LEU A 266 -19.55 2.54 -1.86
C LEU A 266 -19.27 2.29 -3.33
N LYS A 267 -19.08 3.36 -4.10
CA LYS A 267 -18.77 3.28 -5.53
C LYS A 267 -17.47 4.01 -5.83
N LEU A 268 -16.60 3.39 -6.65
CA LEU A 268 -15.40 4.08 -7.13
C LEU A 268 -15.79 5.42 -7.80
N VAL A 269 -15.04 6.46 -7.47
CA VAL A 269 -15.30 7.82 -7.99
C VAL A 269 -14.91 7.97 -9.47
N GLU A 270 -14.06 7.09 -9.95
CA GLU A 270 -13.62 7.00 -11.34
C GLU A 270 -13.09 5.58 -11.62
N PRO A 271 -12.92 5.18 -12.91
CA PRO A 271 -12.39 3.86 -13.24
C PRO A 271 -10.99 3.62 -12.67
N LEU A 272 -10.71 2.37 -12.28
CA LEU A 272 -9.41 1.95 -11.76
C LEU A 272 -8.40 1.72 -12.89
N ASP A 273 -7.22 2.33 -12.80
CA ASP A 273 -6.11 2.18 -13.74
C ASP A 273 -4.93 1.41 -13.09
N LEU A 274 -4.78 0.17 -13.50
CA LEU A 274 -3.68 -0.71 -13.05
C LEU A 274 -2.50 -0.78 -14.05
N ARG A 275 -2.40 0.17 -14.97
CA ARG A 275 -1.24 0.25 -15.87
C ARG A 275 -0.03 0.78 -15.12
N ILE A 276 1.13 0.22 -15.43
CA ILE A 276 2.41 0.61 -14.84
C ILE A 276 3.34 1.16 -15.93
N THR A 277 4.14 2.16 -15.60
CA THR A 277 5.07 2.79 -16.56
C THR A 277 6.42 2.07 -16.56
N ASN A 278 7.15 2.20 -17.66
CA ASN A 278 8.51 1.65 -17.77
C ASN A 278 9.45 2.24 -16.70
N LYS A 279 9.33 3.52 -16.40
CA LYS A 279 10.15 4.16 -15.35
C LYS A 279 9.86 3.58 -13.97
N THR A 280 8.59 3.29 -13.68
CA THR A 280 8.22 2.64 -12.41
C THR A 280 8.71 1.19 -12.37
N LEU A 281 8.69 0.47 -13.49
CA LEU A 281 9.27 -0.88 -13.57
C LEU A 281 10.77 -0.92 -13.30
N ASP A 282 11.50 0.17 -13.58
CA ASP A 282 12.93 0.28 -13.30
C ASP A 282 13.24 0.47 -11.80
N THR A 283 12.24 0.77 -10.96
CA THR A 283 12.42 0.99 -9.52
C THR A 283 12.33 -0.30 -8.68
N VAL A 284 12.26 -1.48 -9.30
CA VAL A 284 12.06 -2.73 -8.57
C VAL A 284 13.15 -2.96 -7.51
N MET A 285 12.69 -3.23 -6.28
CA MET A 285 13.53 -3.48 -5.11
C MET A 285 13.04 -4.70 -4.36
N ASP A 286 13.96 -5.47 -3.79
CA ASP A 286 13.61 -6.63 -2.95
C ASP A 286 13.03 -6.19 -1.62
N ILE A 287 12.02 -6.91 -1.14
CA ILE A 287 11.34 -6.58 0.12
C ILE A 287 12.30 -6.65 1.31
N GLU A 288 13.30 -7.52 1.30
CA GLU A 288 14.32 -7.61 2.36
C GLU A 288 15.16 -6.33 2.43
N THR A 289 15.48 -5.74 1.28
CA THR A 289 16.14 -4.42 1.22
C THR A 289 15.20 -3.33 1.73
N ALA A 290 13.95 -3.35 1.28
CA ALA A 290 12.95 -2.38 1.70
C ALA A 290 12.65 -2.43 3.21
N ALA A 291 12.64 -3.62 3.83
CA ALA A 291 12.43 -3.79 5.27
C ALA A 291 13.52 -3.12 6.12
N ASN A 292 14.70 -2.91 5.55
CA ASN A 292 15.82 -2.21 6.20
C ASN A 292 15.97 -0.75 5.76
N TRP A 293 14.98 -0.19 5.07
CA TRP A 293 15.03 1.12 4.42
C TRP A 293 15.58 2.23 5.31
N ASP A 294 15.12 2.33 6.54
CA ASP A 294 15.54 3.37 7.48
C ASP A 294 17.02 3.28 7.88
N ASN A 295 17.62 2.09 7.75
CA ASN A 295 19.03 1.81 8.08
C ASN A 295 19.96 1.86 6.86
N ILE A 296 19.39 2.02 5.65
CA ILE A 296 20.16 2.09 4.41
C ILE A 296 20.77 3.49 4.27
N ASP A 297 21.98 3.55 3.74
CA ASP A 297 22.68 4.81 3.47
C ASP A 297 21.83 5.77 2.63
N THR A 298 21.87 7.04 3.01
CA THR A 298 21.06 8.09 2.35
C THR A 298 21.39 8.20 0.86
N SER A 299 22.64 8.05 0.44
CA SER A 299 23.06 8.12 -0.96
C SER A 299 22.44 7.02 -1.82
N PHE A 300 22.23 5.83 -1.23
CA PHE A 300 21.49 4.75 -1.89
C PHE A 300 20.02 5.13 -2.04
N ARG A 301 19.37 5.62 -0.97
CA ARG A 301 17.95 5.99 -0.98
C ARG A 301 17.63 7.13 -1.96
N GLU A 302 18.56 8.06 -2.18
CA GLU A 302 18.43 9.15 -3.17
C GLU A 302 18.33 8.65 -4.61
N THR A 303 19.01 7.55 -4.91
CA THR A 303 19.14 7.01 -6.26
C THR A 303 18.23 5.81 -6.54
N HIS A 304 17.61 5.23 -5.49
CA HIS A 304 16.79 4.04 -5.58
C HIS A 304 15.39 4.29 -5.00
N PRO A 305 14.44 4.80 -5.81
CA PRO A 305 13.06 5.01 -5.37
C PRO A 305 12.41 3.74 -4.85
N LEU A 306 11.79 3.80 -3.66
CA LEU A 306 11.05 2.68 -3.08
C LEU A 306 9.59 2.71 -3.54
N ILE A 307 9.32 2.21 -4.74
CA ILE A 307 7.98 2.21 -5.35
C ILE A 307 7.50 0.80 -5.66
N LEU A 308 8.24 0.07 -6.50
CA LEU A 308 7.89 -1.29 -6.90
C LEU A 308 8.71 -2.27 -6.07
N LEU A 309 8.02 -3.18 -5.41
CA LEU A 309 8.63 -4.19 -4.55
C LEU A 309 8.54 -5.58 -5.17
N ARG A 310 9.52 -6.39 -4.85
CA ARG A 310 9.55 -7.81 -5.16
C ARG A 310 9.64 -8.61 -3.86
N SER A 311 8.73 -9.56 -3.71
CA SER A 311 8.79 -10.59 -2.67
C SER A 311 8.66 -11.95 -3.35
N ARG A 312 9.72 -12.74 -3.31
CA ARG A 312 9.77 -14.03 -4.03
C ARG A 312 9.37 -13.87 -5.52
N THR A 313 8.23 -14.42 -5.91
CA THR A 313 7.71 -14.39 -7.29
C THR A 313 6.71 -13.29 -7.56
N ILE A 314 6.28 -12.54 -6.54
CA ILE A 314 5.33 -11.45 -6.70
C ILE A 314 6.03 -10.11 -6.89
N LEU A 315 5.45 -9.28 -7.77
CA LEU A 315 5.81 -7.88 -7.96
C LEU A 315 4.60 -7.04 -7.56
N PHE A 316 4.77 -6.09 -6.65
CA PHE A 316 3.66 -5.30 -6.13
C PHE A 316 4.05 -3.86 -5.85
N THR A 317 3.05 -3.00 -5.88
CA THR A 317 3.15 -1.58 -5.52
C THR A 317 1.85 -1.13 -4.88
N SER A 318 1.79 0.09 -4.37
CA SER A 318 0.55 0.64 -3.84
C SER A 318 -0.44 0.99 -4.95
N VAL A 319 -1.71 0.73 -4.69
CA VAL A 319 -2.84 1.21 -5.48
C VAL A 319 -3.72 2.11 -4.62
N MET A 320 -4.18 3.23 -5.16
CA MET A 320 -5.17 4.08 -4.52
C MET A 320 -6.56 3.76 -5.04
N LEU A 321 -7.50 3.57 -4.13
CA LEU A 321 -8.92 3.33 -4.37
C LEU A 321 -9.72 4.40 -3.62
N VAL A 322 -10.41 5.26 -4.34
CA VAL A 322 -11.28 6.29 -3.76
C VAL A 322 -12.73 5.95 -4.10
N PHE A 323 -13.53 5.84 -3.07
CA PHE A 323 -14.96 5.56 -3.16
C PHE A 323 -15.76 6.73 -2.61
N GLN A 324 -16.98 6.86 -3.11
CA GLN A 324 -17.99 7.73 -2.51
C GLN A 324 -19.21 6.92 -2.11
N LYS A 325 -19.74 7.16 -0.91
CA LYS A 325 -20.99 6.56 -0.44
C LYS A 325 -22.20 7.26 -1.11
N LYS A 326 -23.06 6.47 -1.75
CA LYS A 326 -24.27 6.93 -2.46
C LYS A 326 -25.51 6.81 -1.58
#